data_abf02eb82fb326e7943152b89d3b9a4c
#
_entry.id   abf02eb82fb326e7943152b89d3b9a4c
#
_cell.length_a   1.000
_cell.length_b   1.000
_cell.length_c   1.000
_cell.angle_alpha   90.00
_cell.angle_beta   90.00
_cell.angle_gamma   90.00
#
_symmetry.space_group_name_H-M   'P 1'
#
loop_
_entity.id
_entity.type
_entity.pdbx_description
1 polymer ?
#
loop_
_entity_poly.entity_id
_entity_poly.type
_entity_poly.pdbx_seq_one_letter_code
_entity_poly.pdbx_strand_id
1 'polypeptide(L)'
;GHFVVFYNNNGNRKIIDPFDNGKPISKADADAIVQEYDIAMNANDYKAADNKSIIQRMLYNLKGISIDNKEYQSALNYVDLLIAINPKDSQERLSRSILFIQLDQKDDAKKDLEWLLEMEPEGIQIERIRELYNRID
;
A
#
# COMPACT_ATOMS: atom_id res chain seq x y z
N GLY A 1 -5.96 8.08 2.07
CA GLY A 1 -5.26 9.36 2.23
C GLY A 1 -5.58 10.31 1.09
N HIS A 2 -5.51 11.61 1.35
CA HIS A 2 -5.72 12.65 0.34
C HIS A 2 -4.59 12.62 -0.71
N PHE A 3 -4.92 12.89 -1.97
CA PHE A 3 -3.95 13.07 -3.05
C PHE A 3 -4.41 14.16 -4.00
N VAL A 4 -3.47 14.79 -4.68
CA VAL A 4 -3.75 15.79 -5.72
C VAL A 4 -3.22 15.31 -7.06
N VAL A 5 -3.81 15.81 -8.15
CA VAL A 5 -3.41 15.47 -9.52
C VAL A 5 -2.69 16.65 -10.15
N PHE A 6 -1.53 16.40 -10.74
CA PHE A 6 -0.85 17.38 -11.57
C PHE A 6 -1.29 17.24 -13.00
N TYR A 7 -1.92 18.28 -13.51
CA TYR A 7 -2.29 18.40 -14.91
C TYR A 7 -1.30 19.33 -15.62
N ASN A 8 -0.72 18.87 -16.71
CA ASN A 8 0.19 19.67 -17.54
C ASN A 8 -0.35 19.73 -18.97
N ASN A 9 -0.77 20.92 -19.38
CA ASN A 9 -1.18 21.18 -20.76
C ASN A 9 -0.24 22.24 -21.36
N ASN A 10 0.65 21.80 -22.26
CA ASN A 10 1.57 22.69 -23.00
C ASN A 10 2.37 23.64 -22.09
N GLY A 11 2.88 23.14 -20.97
CA GLY A 11 3.68 23.92 -20.02
C GLY A 11 2.86 24.65 -18.94
N ASN A 12 1.55 24.68 -19.05
CA ASN A 12 0.67 25.22 -18.00
C ASN A 12 0.36 24.12 -16.99
N ARG A 13 1.04 24.14 -15.84
CA ARG A 13 0.86 23.17 -14.75
C ARG A 13 -0.25 23.65 -13.82
N LYS A 14 -1.22 22.77 -13.57
CA LYS A 14 -2.28 22.98 -12.57
C LYS A 14 -2.26 21.84 -11.57
N ILE A 15 -2.54 22.16 -10.32
CA ILE A 15 -2.83 21.18 -9.27
C ILE A 15 -4.35 21.09 -9.18
N ILE A 16 -4.88 19.88 -9.21
CA ILE A 16 -6.31 19.61 -9.16
C ILE A 16 -6.59 18.75 -7.94
N ASP A 17 -7.57 19.11 -7.15
CA ASP A 17 -8.08 18.31 -6.06
C ASP A 17 -9.25 17.43 -6.54
N PRO A 18 -9.08 16.09 -6.69
CA PRO A 18 -10.15 15.19 -7.09
C PRO A 18 -11.25 15.07 -6.03
N PHE A 19 -10.93 15.35 -4.76
CA PHE A 19 -11.88 15.24 -3.65
C PHE A 19 -12.78 16.49 -3.54
N ASP A 20 -12.37 17.61 -4.16
CA ASP A 20 -13.21 18.83 -4.33
C ASP A 20 -13.64 18.99 -5.78
N ASN A 21 -14.32 17.99 -6.34
CA ASN A 21 -14.88 17.99 -7.70
C ASN A 21 -13.89 18.36 -8.83
N GLY A 22 -12.61 18.06 -8.64
CA GLY A 22 -11.56 18.37 -9.61
C GLY A 22 -11.23 19.87 -9.70
N LYS A 23 -11.44 20.62 -8.63
CA LYS A 23 -11.16 22.05 -8.57
C LYS A 23 -9.65 22.33 -8.66
N PRO A 24 -9.23 23.29 -9.46
CA PRO A 24 -7.85 23.75 -9.44
C PRO A 24 -7.54 24.43 -8.10
N ILE A 25 -6.41 24.03 -7.50
CA ILE A 25 -5.90 24.61 -6.25
C ILE A 25 -4.50 25.17 -6.43
N SER A 26 -4.12 26.10 -5.56
CA SER A 26 -2.75 26.61 -5.52
C SER A 26 -1.81 25.62 -4.83
N LYS A 27 -0.49 25.85 -4.96
CA LYS A 27 0.50 25.09 -4.20
C LYS A 27 0.31 25.30 -2.69
N ALA A 28 -0.04 26.52 -2.27
CA ALA A 28 -0.27 26.84 -0.86
C ALA A 28 -1.48 26.09 -0.29
N ASP A 29 -2.55 25.93 -1.09
CA ASP A 29 -3.71 25.14 -0.67
C ASP A 29 -3.35 23.65 -0.56
N ALA A 30 -2.53 23.13 -1.48
CA ALA A 30 -2.05 21.76 -1.42
C ALA A 30 -1.12 21.52 -0.20
N ASP A 31 -0.25 22.48 0.12
CA ASP A 31 0.57 22.43 1.34
C ASP A 31 -0.30 22.44 2.61
N ALA A 32 -1.37 23.24 2.64
CA ALA A 32 -2.29 23.30 3.78
C ALA A 32 -3.02 21.96 4.00
N ILE A 33 -3.50 21.31 2.93
CA ILE A 33 -4.12 19.98 3.01
C ILE A 33 -3.17 18.96 3.67
N VAL A 34 -1.89 18.99 3.32
CA VAL A 34 -0.92 18.03 3.85
C VAL A 34 -0.56 18.34 5.30
N GLN A 35 -0.51 19.62 5.67
CA GLN A 35 -0.26 20.03 7.06
C GLN A 35 -1.33 19.54 8.04
N GLU A 36 -2.58 19.37 7.61
CA GLU A 36 -3.63 18.76 8.42
C GLU A 36 -3.31 17.31 8.86
N TYR A 37 -2.42 16.64 8.14
CA TYR A 37 -1.97 15.27 8.45
C TYR A 37 -0.61 15.21 9.16
N ASP A 38 -0.09 16.35 9.61
CA ASP A 38 1.22 16.48 10.30
C ASP A 38 2.41 15.93 9.48
N ILE A 39 2.32 16.05 8.15
CA ILE A 39 3.35 15.59 7.21
C ILE A 39 4.16 16.79 6.71
N ALA A 40 5.48 16.78 6.96
CA ALA A 40 6.38 17.78 6.41
C ALA A 40 6.60 17.53 4.91
N MET A 41 6.21 18.50 4.07
CA MET A 41 6.42 18.46 2.63
C MET A 41 7.75 19.07 2.21
N ASN A 42 8.40 18.43 1.25
CA ASN A 42 9.63 18.96 0.62
C ASN A 42 9.41 19.13 -0.91
N ALA A 43 10.37 19.76 -1.59
CA ALA A 43 10.25 20.04 -3.03
C ALA A 43 10.12 18.75 -3.91
N ASN A 44 10.54 17.57 -3.41
CA ASN A 44 10.44 16.31 -4.13
C ASN A 44 9.02 15.72 -4.08
N ASP A 45 8.21 16.09 -3.09
CA ASP A 45 6.85 15.56 -2.92
C ASP A 45 5.89 16.10 -3.98
N TYR A 46 6.30 17.15 -4.69
CA TYR A 46 5.58 17.70 -5.86
C TYR A 46 6.03 17.10 -7.20
N LYS A 47 6.80 16.02 -7.21
CA LYS A 47 7.07 15.28 -8.44
C LYS A 47 5.86 14.42 -8.81
N ALA A 48 5.56 14.39 -10.10
CA ALA A 48 4.55 13.46 -10.61
C ALA A 48 4.96 12.03 -10.26
N ALA A 49 4.05 11.30 -9.62
CA ALA A 49 4.25 9.86 -9.39
C ALA A 49 4.25 9.13 -10.75
N ASP A 50 5.09 8.13 -10.88
CA ASP A 50 5.04 7.25 -12.03
C ASP A 50 3.79 6.34 -11.98
N ASN A 51 3.46 5.73 -13.10
CA ASN A 51 2.27 4.88 -13.23
C ASN A 51 2.32 3.69 -12.24
N LYS A 52 3.51 3.14 -11.98
CA LYS A 52 3.69 2.04 -11.04
C LYS A 52 3.32 2.48 -9.62
N SER A 53 3.83 3.62 -9.18
CA SER A 53 3.54 4.19 -7.85
C SER A 53 2.05 4.53 -7.69
N ILE A 54 1.41 5.03 -8.75
CA ILE A 54 -0.03 5.31 -8.74
C ILE A 54 -0.82 4.01 -8.55
N ILE A 55 -0.51 2.97 -9.34
CA ILE A 55 -1.19 1.68 -9.26
C ILE A 55 -0.96 1.04 -7.88
N GLN A 56 0.26 1.04 -7.36
CA GLN A 56 0.55 0.52 -6.02
C GLN A 56 -0.30 1.22 -4.95
N ARG A 57 -0.38 2.55 -4.99
CA ARG A 57 -1.20 3.33 -4.05
C ARG A 57 -2.68 2.97 -4.13
N MET A 58 -3.21 2.80 -5.35
CA MET A 58 -4.61 2.35 -5.53
C MET A 58 -4.82 0.97 -4.92
N LEU A 59 -3.91 0.03 -5.15
CA LEU A 59 -3.98 -1.33 -4.61
C LEU A 59 -3.89 -1.33 -3.07
N TYR A 60 -3.02 -0.51 -2.47
CA TYR A 60 -2.95 -0.35 -1.01
C TYR A 60 -4.27 0.18 -0.42
N ASN A 61 -4.89 1.17 -1.07
CA ASN A 61 -6.18 1.69 -0.61
C ASN A 61 -7.28 0.64 -0.71
N LEU A 62 -7.37 -0.08 -1.83
CA LEU A 62 -8.36 -1.15 -2.04
C LEU A 62 -8.14 -2.31 -1.06
N LYS A 63 -6.89 -2.72 -0.83
CA LYS A 63 -6.53 -3.71 0.19
C LYS A 63 -7.04 -3.30 1.57
N GLY A 64 -6.75 -2.05 1.97
CA GLY A 64 -7.18 -1.52 3.28
C GLY A 64 -8.70 -1.57 3.44
N ILE A 65 -9.45 -1.05 2.48
CA ILE A 65 -10.92 -1.07 2.48
C ILE A 65 -11.46 -2.50 2.56
N SER A 66 -10.89 -3.43 1.79
CA SER A 66 -11.33 -4.83 1.81
C SER A 66 -11.04 -5.52 3.14
N ILE A 67 -9.91 -5.22 3.80
CA ILE A 67 -9.60 -5.74 5.15
C ILE A 67 -10.59 -5.19 6.17
N ASP A 68 -10.87 -3.89 6.15
CA ASP A 68 -11.82 -3.24 7.07
C ASP A 68 -13.24 -3.82 6.92
N ASN A 69 -13.63 -4.16 5.70
CA ASN A 69 -14.90 -4.81 5.38
C ASN A 69 -14.90 -6.33 5.61
N LYS A 70 -13.77 -6.93 6.00
CA LYS A 70 -13.56 -8.39 6.13
C LYS A 70 -13.75 -9.17 4.82
N GLU A 71 -13.55 -8.50 3.69
CA GLU A 71 -13.55 -9.08 2.35
C GLU A 71 -12.17 -9.69 2.04
N TYR A 72 -11.76 -10.70 2.82
CA TYR A 72 -10.38 -11.21 2.82
C TYR A 72 -9.94 -11.76 1.46
N GLN A 73 -10.85 -12.35 0.67
CA GLN A 73 -10.52 -12.82 -0.67
C GLN A 73 -10.21 -11.66 -1.63
N SER A 74 -10.96 -10.56 -1.54
CA SER A 74 -10.67 -9.35 -2.32
C SER A 74 -9.32 -8.74 -1.90
N ALA A 75 -9.08 -8.64 -0.59
CA ALA A 75 -7.80 -8.17 -0.05
C ALA A 75 -6.62 -9.03 -0.56
N LEU A 76 -6.77 -10.36 -0.57
CA LEU A 76 -5.77 -11.30 -1.07
C LEU A 76 -5.43 -11.03 -2.54
N ASN A 77 -6.42 -10.81 -3.40
CA ASN A 77 -6.21 -10.48 -4.81
C ASN A 77 -5.38 -9.19 -4.97
N TYR A 78 -5.61 -8.17 -4.15
CA TYR A 78 -4.82 -6.93 -4.20
C TYR A 78 -3.39 -7.13 -3.69
N VAL A 79 -3.19 -7.94 -2.65
CA VAL A 79 -1.85 -8.29 -2.14
C VAL A 79 -1.06 -9.08 -3.20
N ASP A 80 -1.68 -10.01 -3.90
CA ASP A 80 -1.03 -10.76 -4.99
C ASP A 80 -0.54 -9.82 -6.10
N LEU A 81 -1.34 -8.81 -6.48
CA LEU A 81 -0.93 -7.80 -7.44
C LEU A 81 0.24 -6.94 -6.91
N LEU A 82 0.23 -6.57 -5.62
CA LEU A 82 1.33 -5.83 -5.00
C LEU A 82 2.62 -6.64 -4.98
N ILE A 83 2.56 -7.93 -4.66
CA ILE A 83 3.70 -8.86 -4.70
C ILE A 83 4.19 -9.05 -6.16
N ALA A 84 3.29 -9.12 -7.14
CA ALA A 84 3.67 -9.19 -8.55
C ALA A 84 4.43 -7.92 -9.01
N ILE A 85 4.07 -6.75 -8.48
CA ILE A 85 4.78 -5.48 -8.74
C ILE A 85 6.13 -5.44 -8.02
N ASN A 86 6.22 -5.97 -6.79
CA ASN A 86 7.44 -6.04 -5.98
C ASN A 86 7.59 -7.43 -5.31
N PRO A 87 8.18 -8.42 -5.99
CA PRO A 87 8.27 -9.80 -5.48
C PRO A 87 9.07 -9.97 -4.18
N LYS A 88 9.88 -8.96 -3.81
CA LYS A 88 10.68 -8.97 -2.58
C LYS A 88 10.03 -8.21 -1.42
N ASP A 89 8.79 -7.79 -1.57
CA ASP A 89 8.06 -7.06 -0.52
C ASP A 89 7.68 -8.00 0.62
N SER A 90 8.48 -7.97 1.68
CA SER A 90 8.29 -8.81 2.87
C SER A 90 7.03 -8.44 3.66
N GLN A 91 6.65 -7.16 3.66
CA GLN A 91 5.43 -6.71 4.35
C GLN A 91 4.17 -7.24 3.65
N GLU A 92 4.17 -7.24 2.31
CA GLU A 92 3.03 -7.78 1.57
C GLU A 92 2.97 -9.31 1.65
N ARG A 93 4.11 -10.00 1.72
CA ARG A 93 4.11 -11.45 2.00
C ARG A 93 3.58 -11.78 3.40
N LEU A 94 3.94 -11.00 4.41
CA LEU A 94 3.36 -11.14 5.74
C LEU A 94 1.85 -10.86 5.71
N SER A 95 1.42 -9.80 5.04
CA SER A 95 0.00 -9.50 4.86
C SER A 95 -0.74 -10.67 4.20
N ARG A 96 -0.14 -11.29 3.16
CA ARG A 96 -0.72 -12.42 2.45
C ARG A 96 -0.84 -13.66 3.33
N SER A 97 0.18 -13.98 4.11
CA SER A 97 0.12 -15.11 5.05
C SER A 97 -1.02 -14.96 6.07
N ILE A 98 -1.22 -13.73 6.59
CA ILE A 98 -2.31 -13.45 7.52
C ILE A 98 -3.68 -13.61 6.82
N LEU A 99 -3.83 -13.14 5.59
CA LEU A 99 -5.05 -13.30 4.82
C LEU A 99 -5.35 -14.77 4.50
N PHE A 100 -4.34 -15.56 4.17
CA PHE A 100 -4.48 -17.02 4.00
C PHE A 100 -4.97 -17.70 5.29
N ILE A 101 -4.47 -17.27 6.45
CA ILE A 101 -4.95 -17.79 7.75
C ILE A 101 -6.43 -17.42 7.96
N GLN A 102 -6.84 -16.18 7.64
CA GLN A 102 -8.24 -15.77 7.75
C GLN A 102 -9.19 -16.54 6.82
N LEU A 103 -8.65 -17.05 5.71
CA LEU A 103 -9.36 -17.86 4.72
C LEU A 103 -9.25 -19.38 4.96
N ASP A 104 -8.64 -19.80 6.07
CA ASP A 104 -8.33 -21.21 6.42
C ASP A 104 -7.45 -21.93 5.38
N GLN A 105 -6.63 -21.16 4.66
CA GLN A 105 -5.69 -21.65 3.64
C GLN A 105 -4.29 -21.82 4.26
N LYS A 106 -4.17 -22.73 5.22
CA LYS A 106 -2.99 -22.90 6.06
C LYS A 106 -1.72 -23.23 5.29
N ASP A 107 -1.81 -24.10 4.27
CA ASP A 107 -0.65 -24.52 3.48
C ASP A 107 -0.04 -23.35 2.69
N ASP A 108 -0.88 -22.44 2.18
CA ASP A 108 -0.41 -21.26 1.45
C ASP A 108 0.15 -20.20 2.42
N ALA A 109 -0.44 -20.06 3.61
CA ALA A 109 0.12 -19.22 4.66
C ALA A 109 1.53 -19.67 5.06
N LYS A 110 1.75 -20.98 5.24
CA LYS A 110 3.05 -21.55 5.59
C LYS A 110 4.13 -21.22 4.57
N LYS A 111 3.85 -21.29 3.29
CA LYS A 111 4.80 -20.96 2.21
C LYS A 111 5.34 -19.53 2.33
N ASP A 112 4.48 -18.55 2.60
CA ASP A 112 4.91 -17.17 2.79
C ASP A 112 5.68 -16.98 4.10
N LEU A 113 5.27 -17.65 5.18
CA LEU A 113 5.97 -17.59 6.46
C LEU A 113 7.35 -18.28 6.37
N GLU A 114 7.47 -19.41 5.68
CA GLU A 114 8.75 -20.11 5.42
C GLU A 114 9.70 -19.18 4.65
N TRP A 115 9.19 -18.51 3.61
CA TRP A 115 9.99 -17.54 2.86
C TRP A 115 10.49 -16.40 3.76
N LEU A 116 9.65 -15.89 4.67
CA LEU A 116 10.03 -14.83 5.62
C LEU A 116 11.08 -15.33 6.63
N LEU A 117 10.97 -16.58 7.11
CA LEU A 117 11.93 -17.20 8.02
C LEU A 117 13.26 -17.49 7.33
N GLU A 118 13.26 -17.85 6.05
CA GLU A 118 14.48 -18.13 5.28
C GLU A 118 15.23 -16.85 4.90
N MET A 119 14.48 -15.80 4.51
CA MET A 119 15.07 -14.55 4.03
C MET A 119 15.44 -13.57 5.14
N GLU A 120 14.86 -13.71 6.33
CA GLU A 120 15.04 -12.83 7.50
C GLU A 120 15.10 -11.33 7.12
N PRO A 121 14.09 -10.80 6.40
CA PRO A 121 14.15 -9.47 5.86
C PRO A 121 14.15 -8.40 6.96
N GLU A 122 14.88 -7.33 6.74
CA GLU A 122 14.93 -6.20 7.65
C GLU A 122 13.52 -5.60 7.87
N GLY A 123 13.23 -5.21 9.12
CA GLY A 123 11.93 -4.63 9.51
C GLY A 123 10.83 -5.66 9.79
N ILE A 124 11.11 -6.97 9.68
CA ILE A 124 10.22 -8.05 10.10
C ILE A 124 10.70 -8.65 11.42
N GLN A 125 9.78 -8.84 12.37
CA GLN A 125 10.07 -9.48 13.65
C GLN A 125 10.02 -11.01 13.49
N ILE A 126 11.16 -11.63 13.24
CA ILE A 126 11.30 -13.05 12.88
C ILE A 126 10.76 -13.98 13.96
N GLU A 127 10.94 -13.65 15.24
CA GLU A 127 10.39 -14.44 16.36
C GLU A 127 8.86 -14.52 16.28
N ARG A 128 8.18 -13.43 15.92
CA ARG A 128 6.72 -13.45 15.73
C ARG A 128 6.29 -14.28 14.53
N ILE A 129 7.07 -14.27 13.45
CA ILE A 129 6.81 -15.15 12.30
C ILE A 129 6.93 -16.60 12.69
N ARG A 130 7.96 -16.97 13.47
CA ARG A 130 8.15 -18.33 13.98
C ARG A 130 7.00 -18.78 14.89
N GLU A 131 6.56 -17.91 15.80
CA GLU A 131 5.40 -18.20 16.64
C GLU A 131 4.12 -18.41 15.80
N LEU A 132 3.90 -17.56 14.80
CA LEU A 132 2.74 -17.66 13.91
C LEU A 132 2.78 -18.96 13.11
N TYR A 133 3.94 -19.31 12.55
CA TYR A 133 4.15 -20.56 11.82
C TYR A 133 3.81 -21.79 12.66
N ASN A 134 4.29 -21.82 13.90
CA ASN A 134 4.04 -22.96 14.82
C ASN A 134 2.58 -23.06 15.30
N ARG A 135 1.78 -22.00 15.19
CA ARG A 135 0.37 -21.99 15.58
C ARG A 135 -0.60 -22.46 14.49
N ILE A 136 -0.11 -22.52 13.25
CA ILE A 136 -0.95 -22.87 12.10
C ILE A 136 -1.13 -24.39 11.97
N ASP A 137 -0.34 -25.19 12.70
CA ASP A 137 -0.42 -26.65 12.70
C ASP A 137 -1.75 -27.22 13.21
#